data_c7069efab284a8f8b189df5fe20fead8
#
_entry.id   c7069efab284a8f8b189df5fe20fead8
#
_cell.length_a   1.000
_cell.length_b   1.000
_cell.length_c   1.000
_cell.angle_alpha   90.00
_cell.angle_beta   90.00
_cell.angle_gamma   90.00
#
_symmetry.space_group_name_H-M   'P 1'
#
loop_
_entity.id
_entity.type
_entity.pdbx_description
1 polymer ?
#
loop_
_entity_poly.entity_id
_entity_poly.type
_entity_poly.pdbx_seq_one_letter_code
_entity_poly.pdbx_strand_id
1 'polypeptide(L)'
;MKENYCLQAALVCLSMLYHSQAFALERRNHLRPSFHGHHEKGKEGQVLQRSKRGWVWNQFFVIEEYTGPDPVLVGRLHSDIDSGDGNIKYILSGEGAGTIFVIDDKSGNIHATKTLDREERAQYTLMAQAVDRDTNRPLEPPSEFIVKVQDINDNPPEFLHETYHANVPERSNVGTSVIQVTASDADDPTYGNSAKLVYSILEGQPYFSVEAQTGIIRTALPNMDREAKEEYHVVIQAKDMGGHMGGLSGTTKVTITLTDVNDNPPKFPQSVYQMSVSEAAVPGEEVGRVKAKDPDIGENGLVTYNIVDGDGIEMFEITTDYETQEGVVKLKKPVDFETKRAYSLKVEAANVHIDPKFISNGPFKDTVTVKIAVEDADEPPMFLAPSYIHEVQENAAAGTVVGRVHAKDPDAANSPIRYSIDRHTDLDRFFTINPEDGFIKTTKPLDREETAWLNISVFAAEIHNRHQEAKVPVAIKILDVNDNAPKLTAPHEGFICESDQTKPLSNQPIVTVSADDQDDTANGPRFIFSLPPEIIHNPNFTVRDNRDHEAWWFFN
;
A
#
# COMPACT_ATOMS: atom_id res chain seq x y z
N MET A 1 -32.78 -29.74 -6.76
CA MET A 1 -32.11 -28.86 -5.79
C MET A 1 -33.04 -28.04 -4.88
N LYS A 2 -34.36 -28.21 -4.91
CA LYS A 2 -35.31 -27.51 -4.02
C LYS A 2 -35.77 -28.33 -2.80
N GLU A 3 -35.52 -29.62 -2.77
CA GLU A 3 -35.96 -30.50 -1.64
C GLU A 3 -34.97 -30.57 -0.47
N ASN A 4 -33.69 -30.22 -0.67
CA ASN A 4 -32.70 -30.28 0.41
C ASN A 4 -32.72 -29.05 1.37
N TYR A 5 -33.34 -27.94 0.98
CA TYR A 5 -33.43 -26.74 1.84
C TYR A 5 -34.57 -26.83 2.86
N CYS A 6 -35.64 -27.57 2.57
CA CYS A 6 -36.73 -27.76 3.52
C CYS A 6 -36.34 -28.69 4.69
N LEU A 7 -35.47 -29.67 4.44
CA LEU A 7 -35.01 -30.60 5.49
C LEU A 7 -34.02 -29.93 6.46
N GLN A 8 -33.16 -29.03 5.98
CA GLN A 8 -32.23 -28.29 6.83
C GLN A 8 -32.96 -27.22 7.68
N ALA A 9 -33.95 -26.54 7.13
CA ALA A 9 -34.76 -25.58 7.89
C ALA A 9 -35.57 -26.25 8.98
N ALA A 10 -36.12 -27.44 8.74
CA ALA A 10 -36.87 -28.22 9.73
C ALA A 10 -35.98 -28.74 10.89
N LEU A 11 -34.71 -29.10 10.61
CA LEU A 11 -33.74 -29.54 11.63
C LEU A 11 -33.29 -28.39 12.52
N VAL A 12 -33.13 -27.18 11.98
CA VAL A 12 -32.77 -25.98 12.77
C VAL A 12 -33.94 -25.54 13.69
N CYS A 13 -35.18 -25.61 13.21
CA CYS A 13 -36.36 -25.33 14.03
C CYS A 13 -36.55 -26.34 15.15
N LEU A 14 -36.29 -27.64 14.92
CA LEU A 14 -36.35 -28.67 15.97
C LEU A 14 -35.25 -28.48 17.04
N SER A 15 -34.05 -28.05 16.65
CA SER A 15 -32.97 -27.77 17.60
C SER A 15 -33.25 -26.57 18.49
N MET A 16 -33.91 -25.54 17.97
CA MET A 16 -34.33 -24.36 18.73
C MET A 16 -35.47 -24.68 19.71
N LEU A 17 -36.40 -25.56 19.37
CA LEU A 17 -37.46 -26.01 20.28
C LEU A 17 -36.91 -26.91 21.39
N TYR A 18 -35.88 -27.72 21.13
CA TYR A 18 -35.27 -28.58 22.16
C TYR A 18 -34.48 -27.74 23.19
N HIS A 19 -33.83 -26.65 22.76
CA HIS A 19 -33.12 -25.73 23.69
C HIS A 19 -34.08 -24.91 24.54
N SER A 20 -35.26 -24.54 24.04
CA SER A 20 -36.25 -23.78 24.84
C SER A 20 -36.94 -24.65 25.90
N GLN A 21 -37.09 -25.95 25.69
CA GLN A 21 -37.64 -26.87 26.71
C GLN A 21 -36.63 -27.27 27.76
N ALA A 22 -35.33 -27.34 27.43
CA ALA A 22 -34.27 -27.58 28.43
C ALA A 22 -34.13 -26.41 29.44
N PHE A 23 -34.33 -25.17 28.99
CA PHE A 23 -34.26 -23.99 29.87
C PHE A 23 -35.47 -23.83 30.80
N ALA A 24 -36.61 -24.46 30.48
CA ALA A 24 -37.82 -24.42 31.30
C ALA A 24 -37.82 -25.48 32.42
N LEU A 25 -37.03 -26.55 32.28
CA LEU A 25 -36.93 -27.63 33.29
C LEU A 25 -35.92 -27.35 34.41
N GLU A 26 -34.96 -26.46 34.19
CA GLU A 26 -33.92 -26.13 35.17
C GLU A 26 -34.40 -25.13 36.24
N ARG A 27 -35.52 -24.42 36.03
CA ARG A 27 -36.10 -23.45 36.98
C ARG A 27 -37.05 -24.04 38.04
N ARG A 28 -37.33 -25.38 38.04
CA ARG A 28 -38.31 -25.99 38.99
C ARG A 28 -37.72 -26.76 40.16
N ASN A 29 -36.39 -26.87 40.29
CA ASN A 29 -35.78 -27.73 41.30
C ASN A 29 -35.07 -27.02 42.49
N HIS A 30 -35.28 -25.74 42.68
CA HIS A 30 -34.78 -25.07 43.87
C HIS A 30 -35.91 -24.39 44.65
N LEU A 31 -36.67 -25.16 45.42
CA LEU A 31 -37.39 -24.67 46.58
C LEU A 31 -38.09 -25.84 47.29
N ARG A 32 -37.40 -26.51 48.26
CA ARG A 32 -37.95 -27.00 49.53
C ARG A 32 -36.87 -27.73 50.32
N PRO A 33 -36.40 -27.20 51.46
CA PRO A 33 -35.81 -28.04 52.50
C PRO A 33 -36.92 -28.61 53.37
N SER A 34 -37.04 -29.93 53.40
CA SER A 34 -37.87 -30.66 54.36
C SER A 34 -37.19 -30.68 55.73
N PHE A 35 -37.90 -30.17 56.72
CA PHE A 35 -37.53 -30.37 58.14
C PHE A 35 -37.83 -31.83 58.53
N HIS A 36 -36.79 -32.56 58.96
CA HIS A 36 -36.96 -33.77 59.80
C HIS A 36 -36.49 -33.40 61.18
N GLY A 37 -37.44 -33.47 62.11
CA GLY A 37 -37.19 -33.32 63.54
C GLY A 37 -36.48 -34.56 64.14
N HIS A 38 -35.44 -34.31 64.87
CA HIS A 38 -35.00 -35.23 65.91
C HIS A 38 -35.20 -34.57 67.28
N HIS A 39 -36.02 -35.20 68.08
CA HIS A 39 -36.11 -34.95 69.50
C HIS A 39 -34.81 -35.38 70.24
N GLU A 40 -34.16 -34.42 70.88
CA GLU A 40 -33.35 -34.71 72.08
C GLU A 40 -33.70 -33.74 73.17
N LYS A 41 -33.88 -34.34 74.35
CA LYS A 41 -34.27 -33.70 75.59
C LYS A 41 -33.10 -32.98 76.26
N GLY A 42 -33.38 -31.79 76.77
CA GLY A 42 -32.89 -31.30 78.05
C GLY A 42 -31.60 -30.51 78.02
N LYS A 43 -31.72 -29.18 78.16
CA LYS A 43 -31.02 -28.44 79.26
C LYS A 43 -31.64 -27.04 79.38
N GLU A 44 -31.73 -26.63 80.58
CA GLU A 44 -32.29 -25.44 81.23
C GLU A 44 -32.17 -24.14 80.42
N GLY A 45 -33.29 -23.37 80.54
CA GLY A 45 -33.49 -22.09 79.94
C GLY A 45 -32.48 -21.00 80.29
N GLN A 46 -31.80 -20.48 79.32
CA GLN A 46 -31.45 -19.07 79.28
C GLN A 46 -32.56 -18.34 78.58
N VAL A 47 -33.38 -17.59 79.27
CA VAL A 47 -34.27 -16.60 78.73
C VAL A 47 -33.38 -15.55 78.07
N LEU A 48 -33.29 -15.63 76.77
CA LEU A 48 -32.77 -14.52 75.96
C LEU A 48 -33.71 -13.36 76.20
N GLN A 49 -33.39 -12.43 77.11
CA GLN A 49 -34.01 -11.14 77.20
C GLN A 49 -33.77 -10.45 75.84
N ARG A 50 -34.83 -10.37 75.11
CA ARG A 50 -34.89 -9.50 73.89
C ARG A 50 -34.70 -8.10 74.45
N SER A 51 -33.52 -7.53 74.34
CA SER A 51 -33.29 -6.11 74.57
C SER A 51 -34.23 -5.37 73.61
N LYS A 52 -35.15 -4.60 74.11
CA LYS A 52 -35.95 -3.67 73.34
C LYS A 52 -34.96 -2.80 72.56
N ARG A 53 -35.01 -2.81 71.23
CA ARG A 53 -34.33 -1.80 70.43
C ARG A 53 -35.05 -0.50 70.72
N GLY A 54 -34.34 0.46 71.30
CA GLY A 54 -34.94 1.71 71.76
C GLY A 54 -35.39 2.63 70.61
N TRP A 55 -35.03 2.34 69.37
CA TRP A 55 -35.31 3.17 68.22
C TRP A 55 -35.96 2.37 67.08
N VAL A 56 -37.04 2.89 66.48
CA VAL A 56 -37.83 2.18 65.49
C VAL A 56 -37.36 2.49 64.07
N TRP A 57 -36.68 3.60 63.83
CA TRP A 57 -36.33 4.11 62.54
C TRP A 57 -34.81 4.26 62.38
N ASN A 58 -34.25 3.66 61.32
CA ASN A 58 -32.80 3.74 60.97
C ASN A 58 -32.56 4.53 59.68
N GLN A 59 -33.60 5.03 59.00
CA GLN A 59 -33.44 5.77 57.76
C GLN A 59 -34.61 6.79 57.56
N PHE A 60 -34.23 8.00 57.18
CA PHE A 60 -35.14 9.05 56.76
C PHE A 60 -34.82 9.44 55.33
N PHE A 61 -35.73 10.11 54.63
CA PHE A 61 -35.59 10.60 53.27
C PHE A 61 -35.93 12.07 53.24
N VAL A 62 -35.19 12.84 52.46
CA VAL A 62 -35.46 14.23 52.16
C VAL A 62 -35.24 14.45 50.67
N ILE A 63 -36.13 15.15 50.00
CA ILE A 63 -36.02 15.48 48.58
C ILE A 63 -35.02 16.62 48.45
N GLU A 64 -34.12 16.52 47.52
CA GLU A 64 -33.18 17.59 47.21
C GLU A 64 -33.90 18.79 46.60
N GLU A 65 -33.19 19.92 46.48
CA GLU A 65 -33.65 21.15 45.84
C GLU A 65 -35.06 21.61 46.30
N TYR A 66 -35.48 21.15 47.52
CA TYR A 66 -36.81 21.49 48.05
C TYR A 66 -36.92 22.99 48.29
N THR A 67 -37.82 23.64 47.58
CA THR A 67 -38.08 25.09 47.64
C THR A 67 -39.32 25.45 48.48
N GLY A 68 -39.82 24.51 49.26
CA GLY A 68 -40.99 24.75 50.15
C GLY A 68 -40.62 25.59 51.39
N PRO A 69 -41.56 25.72 52.37
CA PRO A 69 -41.31 26.51 53.56
C PRO A 69 -40.17 25.90 54.41
N ASP A 70 -39.16 26.71 54.72
CA ASP A 70 -38.09 26.39 55.64
C ASP A 70 -38.49 26.53 57.09
N PRO A 71 -37.97 25.69 58.00
CA PRO A 71 -37.11 24.51 57.76
C PRO A 71 -37.93 23.25 57.37
N VAL A 72 -37.36 22.42 56.45
CA VAL A 72 -38.01 21.19 55.95
C VAL A 72 -38.03 20.11 57.02
N LEU A 73 -39.18 19.56 57.33
CA LEU A 73 -39.30 18.42 58.23
C LEU A 73 -38.76 17.15 57.56
N VAL A 74 -37.62 16.64 58.07
CA VAL A 74 -36.98 15.38 57.60
C VAL A 74 -37.69 14.16 58.19
N GLY A 75 -38.04 14.24 59.49
CA GLY A 75 -38.70 13.18 60.20
C GLY A 75 -38.77 13.43 61.68
N ARG A 76 -39.31 12.47 62.42
CA ARG A 76 -39.44 12.54 63.87
C ARG A 76 -38.79 11.33 64.52
N LEU A 77 -37.90 11.59 65.45
CA LEU A 77 -37.39 10.57 66.36
C LEU A 77 -38.34 10.37 67.51
N HIS A 78 -38.48 9.13 67.94
CA HIS A 78 -39.25 8.77 69.10
C HIS A 78 -38.52 7.63 69.88
N SER A 79 -38.28 7.83 71.13
CA SER A 79 -37.75 6.83 72.02
C SER A 79 -38.88 6.09 72.72
N ASP A 80 -38.80 4.78 72.85
CA ASP A 80 -39.77 3.94 73.58
C ASP A 80 -39.89 4.32 75.04
N ILE A 81 -38.94 5.09 75.55
CA ILE A 81 -38.91 5.55 76.98
C ILE A 81 -39.70 6.85 77.13
N ASP A 82 -39.97 7.56 75.99
CA ASP A 82 -40.71 8.82 76.01
C ASP A 82 -42.21 8.58 76.30
N SER A 83 -42.62 8.86 77.54
CA SER A 83 -44.01 8.78 77.96
C SER A 83 -44.83 10.02 77.64
N GLY A 84 -44.21 11.04 76.98
CA GLY A 84 -44.85 12.28 76.64
C GLY A 84 -45.02 13.26 77.79
N ASP A 85 -44.31 13.04 78.89
CA ASP A 85 -44.35 13.87 80.11
C ASP A 85 -43.42 15.10 80.04
N GLY A 86 -42.61 15.21 78.93
CA GLY A 86 -41.67 16.30 78.69
C GLY A 86 -40.33 16.21 79.41
N ASN A 87 -40.05 15.12 80.07
CA ASN A 87 -38.82 14.90 80.81
C ASN A 87 -37.64 14.47 79.95
N ILE A 88 -37.88 14.15 78.66
CA ILE A 88 -36.83 13.73 77.74
C ILE A 88 -36.43 14.91 76.88
N LYS A 89 -35.15 15.00 76.61
CA LYS A 89 -34.54 15.88 75.64
C LYS A 89 -33.82 15.04 74.55
N TYR A 90 -34.11 15.34 73.31
CA TYR A 90 -33.47 14.72 72.17
C TYR A 90 -32.21 15.50 71.74
N ILE A 91 -31.11 14.82 71.56
CA ILE A 91 -29.85 15.39 71.09
C ILE A 91 -29.49 14.74 69.76
N LEU A 92 -29.08 15.57 68.80
CA LEU A 92 -28.57 15.17 67.49
C LEU A 92 -27.09 15.42 67.42
N SER A 93 -26.32 14.44 66.92
CA SER A 93 -24.90 14.57 66.65
C SER A 93 -24.57 13.84 65.32
N GLY A 94 -23.37 14.00 64.80
CA GLY A 94 -22.93 13.39 63.54
C GLY A 94 -22.85 14.43 62.41
N GLU A 95 -22.95 13.94 61.18
CA GLU A 95 -22.68 14.73 60.00
C GLU A 95 -23.76 15.81 59.75
N GLY A 96 -23.33 17.08 59.76
CA GLY A 96 -24.24 18.22 59.56
C GLY A 96 -25.17 18.51 60.72
N ALA A 97 -25.06 17.83 61.88
CA ALA A 97 -25.83 18.11 63.06
C ALA A 97 -25.56 19.54 63.59
N GLY A 98 -26.62 20.29 63.82
CA GLY A 98 -26.54 21.69 64.28
C GLY A 98 -26.27 22.72 63.18
N THR A 99 -25.96 22.32 61.97
CA THR A 99 -25.67 23.20 60.84
C THR A 99 -26.60 22.97 59.66
N ILE A 100 -26.78 21.72 59.26
CA ILE A 100 -27.65 21.26 58.20
C ILE A 100 -28.94 20.69 58.81
N PHE A 101 -28.79 19.86 59.84
CA PHE A 101 -29.91 19.23 60.51
C PHE A 101 -30.04 19.77 61.93
N VAL A 102 -31.21 20.20 62.29
CA VAL A 102 -31.54 20.62 63.65
C VAL A 102 -32.67 19.76 64.18
N ILE A 103 -32.64 19.50 65.48
CA ILE A 103 -33.68 18.76 66.14
C ILE A 103 -34.42 19.66 67.16
N ASP A 104 -35.72 19.59 67.14
CA ASP A 104 -36.53 20.13 68.22
C ASP A 104 -36.37 19.17 69.44
N ASP A 105 -35.78 19.70 70.50
CA ASP A 105 -35.36 18.90 71.67
C ASP A 105 -36.54 18.33 72.46
N LYS A 106 -37.78 18.82 72.22
CA LYS A 106 -38.98 18.37 72.89
C LYS A 106 -39.80 17.38 72.08
N SER A 107 -39.95 17.71 70.76
CA SER A 107 -40.80 16.91 69.88
C SER A 107 -40.07 15.79 69.20
N GLY A 108 -38.70 15.86 69.14
CA GLY A 108 -37.88 14.94 68.39
C GLY A 108 -37.95 15.17 66.85
N ASN A 109 -38.56 16.26 66.39
CA ASN A 109 -38.62 16.60 64.99
C ASN A 109 -37.28 17.05 64.47
N ILE A 110 -36.80 16.41 63.40
CA ILE A 110 -35.57 16.78 62.70
C ILE A 110 -35.97 17.62 61.51
N HIS A 111 -35.33 18.76 61.36
CA HIS A 111 -35.50 19.64 60.23
C HIS A 111 -34.19 19.89 59.50
N ALA A 112 -34.23 19.92 58.19
CA ALA A 112 -33.15 20.44 57.37
C ALA A 112 -33.26 21.97 57.26
N THR A 113 -32.15 22.68 57.50
CA THR A 113 -32.08 24.15 57.52
C THR A 113 -31.51 24.74 56.25
N LYS A 114 -31.10 23.87 55.33
CA LYS A 114 -30.56 24.21 54.01
C LYS A 114 -31.17 23.29 52.97
N THR A 115 -31.23 23.75 51.75
CA THR A 115 -31.45 22.91 50.55
C THR A 115 -30.29 21.91 50.49
N LEU A 116 -30.61 20.69 50.18
CA LEU A 116 -29.65 19.60 49.99
C LEU A 116 -29.56 19.31 48.53
N ASP A 117 -28.40 18.87 48.13
CA ASP A 117 -28.04 18.50 46.75
C ASP A 117 -27.43 17.09 46.84
N ARG A 118 -28.06 16.14 46.15
CA ARG A 118 -27.65 14.72 46.20
C ARG A 118 -26.29 14.51 45.48
N GLU A 119 -26.05 15.29 44.42
CA GLU A 119 -24.80 15.23 43.66
C GLU A 119 -23.63 15.71 44.52
N GLU A 120 -23.88 16.71 45.41
CA GLU A 120 -22.87 17.09 46.41
C GLU A 120 -22.73 16.02 47.49
N ARG A 121 -23.91 15.55 48.02
CA ARG A 121 -23.90 14.53 49.09
C ARG A 121 -25.18 13.71 49.17
N ALA A 122 -25.11 12.45 48.76
CA ALA A 122 -26.29 11.56 48.68
C ALA A 122 -26.83 11.06 50.02
N GLN A 123 -26.08 11.13 51.11
CA GLN A 123 -26.52 10.68 52.46
C GLN A 123 -25.72 11.32 53.59
N TYR A 124 -26.35 11.42 54.74
CA TYR A 124 -25.75 11.89 55.98
C TYR A 124 -25.97 10.86 57.09
N THR A 125 -24.92 10.56 57.83
CA THR A 125 -24.99 9.68 58.99
C THR A 125 -25.06 10.49 60.27
N LEU A 126 -26.18 10.33 60.98
CA LEU A 126 -26.51 11.05 62.21
C LEU A 126 -26.68 10.09 63.36
N MET A 127 -26.47 10.59 64.56
CA MET A 127 -26.66 9.87 65.81
C MET A 127 -27.64 10.62 66.67
N ALA A 128 -28.68 9.93 67.12
CA ALA A 128 -29.68 10.43 68.07
C ALA A 128 -29.45 9.86 69.45
N GLN A 129 -29.66 10.68 70.45
CA GLN A 129 -29.60 10.26 71.86
C GLN A 129 -30.73 10.94 72.62
N ALA A 130 -31.43 10.11 73.42
CA ALA A 130 -32.38 10.60 74.43
C ALA A 130 -31.70 10.81 75.73
N VAL A 131 -31.80 11.97 76.35
CA VAL A 131 -31.22 12.32 77.65
C VAL A 131 -32.31 12.88 78.55
N ASP A 132 -32.09 12.69 79.86
CA ASP A 132 -32.92 13.33 80.85
C ASP A 132 -32.74 14.84 80.78
N ARG A 133 -33.83 15.61 80.75
CA ARG A 133 -33.83 17.05 80.54
C ARG A 133 -33.15 17.84 81.66
N ASP A 134 -33.31 17.39 82.89
CA ASP A 134 -32.79 18.12 84.07
C ASP A 134 -31.33 17.78 84.36
N THR A 135 -30.96 16.52 84.16
CA THR A 135 -29.63 16.04 84.48
C THR A 135 -28.69 15.89 83.33
N ASN A 136 -29.21 16.00 82.07
CA ASN A 136 -28.52 15.73 80.82
C ASN A 136 -27.82 14.31 80.82
N ARG A 137 -28.27 13.35 81.63
CA ARG A 137 -27.73 11.99 81.59
C ARG A 137 -28.37 11.20 80.47
N PRO A 138 -27.56 10.42 79.70
CA PRO A 138 -28.08 9.50 78.73
C PRO A 138 -29.08 8.51 79.34
N LEU A 139 -30.26 8.43 78.76
CA LEU A 139 -31.28 7.45 79.11
C LEU A 139 -31.18 6.18 78.26
N GLU A 140 -30.61 6.34 77.03
CA GLU A 140 -30.35 5.25 76.11
C GLU A 140 -29.00 5.42 75.46
N PRO A 141 -28.40 4.33 74.92
CA PRO A 141 -27.24 4.43 74.05
C PRO A 141 -27.59 5.26 72.77
N PRO A 142 -26.64 6.04 72.21
CA PRO A 142 -26.89 6.73 70.97
C PRO A 142 -27.20 5.72 69.87
N SER A 143 -28.17 6.07 69.03
CA SER A 143 -28.57 5.27 67.86
C SER A 143 -28.23 5.98 66.58
N GLU A 144 -27.58 5.27 65.67
CA GLU A 144 -27.22 5.74 64.37
C GLU A 144 -28.41 5.61 63.40
N PHE A 145 -28.61 6.60 62.60
CA PHE A 145 -29.55 6.58 61.49
C PHE A 145 -29.00 7.37 60.29
N ILE A 146 -29.55 7.09 59.12
CA ILE A 146 -29.13 7.73 57.87
C ILE A 146 -30.25 8.61 57.36
N VAL A 147 -29.91 9.83 56.95
CA VAL A 147 -30.76 10.69 56.13
C VAL A 147 -30.29 10.54 54.70
N LYS A 148 -31.12 9.97 53.82
CA LYS A 148 -30.87 9.88 52.39
C LYS A 148 -31.49 11.06 51.67
N VAL A 149 -30.73 11.68 50.80
CA VAL A 149 -31.22 12.69 49.88
C VAL A 149 -31.83 11.98 48.69
N GLN A 150 -33.09 12.25 48.43
CA GLN A 150 -33.81 11.70 47.27
C GLN A 150 -33.61 12.59 46.08
N ASP A 151 -33.29 11.95 44.98
CA ASP A 151 -33.04 12.49 43.67
C ASP A 151 -34.31 13.16 43.06
N ILE A 152 -34.09 14.25 42.38
CA ILE A 152 -34.99 14.81 41.38
C ILE A 152 -34.23 14.90 40.05
N ASN A 153 -34.94 14.91 38.96
CA ASN A 153 -34.30 14.97 37.64
C ASN A 153 -33.95 16.44 37.31
N ASP A 154 -32.85 16.94 37.81
CA ASP A 154 -32.40 18.33 37.64
C ASP A 154 -31.08 18.48 36.90
N ASN A 155 -30.39 17.37 36.65
CA ASN A 155 -29.15 17.31 35.89
C ASN A 155 -29.39 16.85 34.46
N PRO A 156 -29.01 17.65 33.42
CA PRO A 156 -29.09 17.19 32.05
C PRO A 156 -27.94 16.24 31.72
N PRO A 157 -28.16 15.26 30.83
CA PRO A 157 -27.09 14.41 30.35
C PRO A 157 -25.97 15.23 29.71
N GLU A 158 -24.71 14.95 30.07
CA GLU A 158 -23.51 15.57 29.54
C GLU A 158 -22.70 14.59 28.73
N PHE A 159 -22.36 14.96 27.48
CA PHE A 159 -21.49 14.15 26.64
C PHE A 159 -20.02 14.30 27.08
N LEU A 160 -19.26 13.21 27.00
CA LEU A 160 -17.84 13.20 27.36
C LEU A 160 -17.00 14.18 26.52
N HIS A 161 -17.47 14.50 25.33
CA HIS A 161 -16.80 15.44 24.43
C HIS A 161 -17.84 16.34 23.76
N GLU A 162 -17.49 17.61 23.58
CA GLU A 162 -18.33 18.57 22.86
C GLU A 162 -18.49 18.23 21.37
N THR A 163 -17.42 17.63 20.79
CA THR A 163 -17.39 17.19 19.40
C THR A 163 -16.70 15.86 19.27
N TYR A 164 -17.18 15.04 18.34
CA TYR A 164 -16.59 13.76 17.97
C TYR A 164 -16.22 13.76 16.50
N HIS A 165 -15.16 13.06 16.15
CA HIS A 165 -14.72 12.82 14.78
C HIS A 165 -14.61 11.33 14.52
N ALA A 166 -15.10 10.89 13.38
CA ALA A 166 -15.07 9.50 13.00
C ALA A 166 -14.88 9.34 11.49
N ASN A 167 -14.31 8.22 11.09
CA ASN A 167 -14.15 7.85 9.71
C ASN A 167 -14.93 6.56 9.44
N VAL A 168 -15.50 6.47 8.25
CA VAL A 168 -16.15 5.25 7.77
C VAL A 168 -15.84 5.09 6.28
N PRO A 169 -15.47 3.89 5.80
CA PRO A 169 -15.28 3.68 4.37
C PRO A 169 -16.57 3.97 3.61
N GLU A 170 -16.46 4.67 2.50
CA GLU A 170 -17.59 4.79 1.58
C GLU A 170 -18.05 3.39 1.11
N ARG A 171 -19.21 3.30 0.48
CA ARG A 171 -19.82 2.01 0.07
C ARG A 171 -19.97 1.00 1.22
N SER A 172 -19.82 1.45 2.49
CA SER A 172 -20.04 0.59 3.65
C SER A 172 -21.49 0.07 3.68
N ASN A 173 -21.63 -1.16 4.15
CA ASN A 173 -22.95 -1.76 4.31
C ASN A 173 -23.78 -0.99 5.34
N VAL A 174 -25.10 -0.97 5.14
CA VAL A 174 -26.04 -0.47 6.14
C VAL A 174 -25.85 -1.20 7.47
N GLY A 175 -25.80 -0.47 8.56
CA GLY A 175 -25.56 -1.01 9.90
C GLY A 175 -24.09 -1.07 10.32
N THR A 176 -23.15 -0.64 9.45
CA THR A 176 -21.74 -0.54 9.83
C THR A 176 -21.60 0.45 10.99
N SER A 177 -20.91 0.01 12.06
CA SER A 177 -20.63 0.85 13.22
C SER A 177 -19.58 1.90 12.86
N VAL A 178 -19.88 3.16 13.17
CA VAL A 178 -19.02 4.30 12.87
C VAL A 178 -18.27 4.76 14.12
N ILE A 179 -19.02 5.14 15.16
CA ILE A 179 -18.47 5.59 16.45
C ILE A 179 -19.52 5.39 17.53
N GLN A 180 -19.09 5.25 18.76
CA GLN A 180 -19.95 5.32 19.93
C GLN A 180 -19.76 6.66 20.62
N VAL A 181 -20.87 7.38 20.84
CA VAL A 181 -20.91 8.57 21.70
C VAL A 181 -21.46 8.17 23.05
N THR A 182 -20.91 8.75 24.12
CA THR A 182 -21.29 8.43 25.49
C THR A 182 -21.62 9.72 26.23
N ALA A 183 -22.75 9.74 26.87
CA ALA A 183 -23.14 10.76 27.83
C ALA A 183 -23.22 10.16 29.22
N SER A 184 -23.00 10.96 30.22
CA SER A 184 -23.21 10.67 31.63
C SER A 184 -24.28 11.60 32.20
N ASP A 185 -24.97 11.11 33.20
CA ASP A 185 -25.98 11.82 33.92
C ASP A 185 -25.64 11.76 35.41
N ALA A 186 -25.76 12.86 36.10
CA ALA A 186 -25.41 12.94 37.52
C ALA A 186 -26.52 12.44 38.44
N ASP A 187 -27.76 12.37 37.94
CA ASP A 187 -28.88 11.88 38.71
C ASP A 187 -28.75 10.43 39.18
N ASP A 188 -29.58 9.99 40.11
CA ASP A 188 -29.48 8.65 40.69
C ASP A 188 -29.93 7.54 39.72
N PRO A 189 -29.01 6.68 39.26
CA PRO A 189 -29.36 5.59 38.35
C PRO A 189 -30.25 4.53 38.96
N THR A 190 -30.39 4.53 40.30
CA THR A 190 -31.15 3.52 41.06
C THR A 190 -32.55 3.98 41.44
N TYR A 191 -32.85 5.26 41.31
CA TYR A 191 -34.12 5.82 41.65
C TYR A 191 -34.91 6.29 40.42
N GLY A 192 -36.03 5.66 40.16
CA GLY A 192 -36.82 5.97 38.98
C GLY A 192 -36.09 5.64 37.66
N ASN A 193 -36.07 6.60 36.74
CA ASN A 193 -35.38 6.54 35.46
C ASN A 193 -34.53 7.81 35.22
N SER A 194 -34.28 8.62 36.24
CA SER A 194 -33.61 9.92 36.12
C SER A 194 -32.38 9.84 35.23
N ALA A 195 -31.39 9.01 35.60
CA ALA A 195 -30.16 8.81 34.84
C ALA A 195 -30.27 7.77 33.70
N LYS A 196 -31.46 7.36 33.29
CA LYS A 196 -31.64 6.40 32.20
C LYS A 196 -31.64 7.10 30.86
N LEU A 197 -30.51 7.06 30.16
CA LEU A 197 -30.31 7.76 28.90
C LEU A 197 -30.87 7.00 27.69
N VAL A 198 -31.42 7.79 26.74
CA VAL A 198 -31.85 7.34 25.42
C VAL A 198 -31.26 8.28 24.37
N TYR A 199 -30.50 7.71 23.45
CA TYR A 199 -29.88 8.47 22.37
C TYR A 199 -30.81 8.58 21.15
N SER A 200 -30.83 9.75 20.53
CA SER A 200 -31.57 10.02 19.30
C SER A 200 -30.74 10.89 18.36
N ILE A 201 -31.01 10.80 17.06
CA ILE A 201 -30.37 11.61 16.04
C ILE A 201 -31.27 12.78 15.66
N LEU A 202 -30.78 14.00 15.79
CA LEU A 202 -31.48 15.21 15.41
C LEU A 202 -31.18 15.64 13.98
N GLU A 203 -29.88 15.52 13.59
CA GLU A 203 -29.40 15.84 12.25
C GLU A 203 -28.48 14.71 11.78
N GLY A 204 -28.44 14.44 10.45
CA GLY A 204 -27.63 13.39 9.84
C GLY A 204 -28.45 12.29 9.16
N GLN A 205 -29.77 12.32 9.28
CA GLN A 205 -30.63 11.44 8.49
C GLN A 205 -30.70 11.92 7.04
N PRO A 206 -30.89 11.01 6.06
CA PRO A 206 -31.09 9.57 6.19
C PRO A 206 -29.79 8.75 6.21
N TYR A 207 -28.61 9.38 6.25
CA TYR A 207 -27.31 8.74 6.07
C TYR A 207 -26.89 7.89 7.27
N PHE A 208 -27.24 8.34 8.47
CA PHE A 208 -26.84 7.69 9.73
C PHE A 208 -28.03 7.48 10.65
N SER A 209 -27.88 6.52 11.55
CA SER A 209 -28.79 6.23 12.64
C SER A 209 -27.98 6.06 13.93
N VAL A 210 -28.63 6.24 15.08
CA VAL A 210 -28.03 5.97 16.39
C VAL A 210 -28.81 4.86 17.09
N GLU A 211 -28.09 3.96 17.76
CA GLU A 211 -28.69 2.96 18.61
C GLU A 211 -29.08 3.59 19.94
N ALA A 212 -30.40 3.58 20.23
CA ALA A 212 -30.99 4.37 21.30
C ALA A 212 -30.46 4.05 22.72
N GLN A 213 -29.92 2.87 22.94
CA GLN A 213 -29.44 2.44 24.27
C GLN A 213 -27.95 2.54 24.47
N THR A 214 -27.19 2.49 23.38
CA THR A 214 -25.71 2.39 23.42
C THR A 214 -25.00 3.62 22.91
N GLY A 215 -25.69 4.50 22.19
CA GLY A 215 -25.09 5.67 21.53
C GLY A 215 -24.22 5.31 20.33
N ILE A 216 -24.29 4.07 19.81
CA ILE A 216 -23.53 3.66 18.63
C ILE A 216 -24.18 4.24 17.38
N ILE A 217 -23.44 5.06 16.67
CA ILE A 217 -23.81 5.60 15.37
C ILE A 217 -23.48 4.58 14.29
N ARG A 218 -24.44 4.33 13.40
CA ARG A 218 -24.32 3.37 12.30
C ARG A 218 -24.70 3.99 10.98
N THR A 219 -24.14 3.46 9.90
CA THR A 219 -24.59 3.80 8.55
C THR A 219 -26.04 3.36 8.36
N ALA A 220 -26.87 4.21 7.77
CA ALA A 220 -28.30 3.93 7.52
C ALA A 220 -28.64 3.94 6.03
N LEU A 221 -27.79 4.55 5.20
CA LEU A 221 -27.96 4.59 3.75
C LEU A 221 -26.84 3.78 3.09
N PRO A 222 -27.17 2.88 2.13
CA PRO A 222 -26.16 2.19 1.34
C PRO A 222 -25.56 3.13 0.30
N ASN A 223 -24.38 2.78 -0.20
CA ASN A 223 -23.74 3.45 -1.32
C ASN A 223 -23.48 4.96 -1.08
N MET A 224 -23.09 5.33 0.12
CA MET A 224 -22.53 6.65 0.36
C MET A 224 -21.22 6.76 -0.44
N ASP A 225 -21.03 7.87 -1.10
CA ASP A 225 -20.04 8.09 -2.15
C ASP A 225 -19.24 9.34 -1.76
N ARG A 226 -17.92 9.14 -1.54
CA ARG A 226 -17.00 10.21 -1.13
C ARG A 226 -16.86 11.28 -2.21
N GLU A 227 -16.84 10.86 -3.48
CA GLU A 227 -16.73 11.76 -4.63
C GLU A 227 -17.94 12.69 -4.75
N ALA A 228 -19.09 12.23 -4.25
CA ALA A 228 -20.29 13.06 -4.19
C ALA A 228 -20.34 13.92 -2.93
N LYS A 229 -19.97 13.36 -1.78
CA LYS A 229 -19.96 14.06 -0.50
C LYS A 229 -19.05 13.39 0.51
N GLU A 230 -17.93 14.03 0.83
CA GLU A 230 -16.88 13.49 1.69
C GLU A 230 -17.23 13.58 3.19
N GLU A 231 -17.86 14.68 3.64
CA GLU A 231 -18.07 14.96 5.07
C GLU A 231 -19.55 15.10 5.42
N TYR A 232 -19.92 14.53 6.56
CA TYR A 232 -21.26 14.55 7.11
C TYR A 232 -21.23 15.07 8.56
N HIS A 233 -22.18 15.95 8.88
CA HIS A 233 -22.41 16.42 10.24
C HIS A 233 -23.63 15.74 10.81
N VAL A 234 -23.48 15.20 12.00
CA VAL A 234 -24.52 14.49 12.74
C VAL A 234 -24.66 15.14 14.11
N VAL A 235 -25.90 15.42 14.52
CA VAL A 235 -26.20 15.92 15.87
C VAL A 235 -26.91 14.81 16.63
N ILE A 236 -26.34 14.40 17.75
CA ILE A 236 -26.90 13.39 18.65
C ILE A 236 -27.40 14.08 19.91
N GLN A 237 -28.58 13.70 20.34
CA GLN A 237 -29.19 14.06 21.62
C GLN A 237 -29.16 12.84 22.54
N ALA A 238 -28.72 13.02 23.78
CA ALA A 238 -28.99 12.12 24.88
C ALA A 238 -30.11 12.72 25.72
N LYS A 239 -31.14 11.94 26.02
CA LYS A 239 -32.25 12.34 26.85
C LYS A 239 -32.42 11.35 27.99
N ASP A 240 -32.54 11.85 29.19
CA ASP A 240 -32.76 11.08 30.40
C ASP A 240 -34.22 10.57 30.56
N MET A 241 -34.59 10.13 31.72
CA MET A 241 -35.91 9.54 32.06
C MET A 241 -36.38 8.47 31.07
N GLY A 242 -35.43 7.75 30.42
CA GLY A 242 -35.74 6.78 29.39
C GLY A 242 -36.34 7.40 28.12
N GLY A 243 -36.08 8.68 27.86
CA GLY A 243 -36.58 9.44 26.71
C GLY A 243 -38.00 9.96 26.86
N HIS A 244 -38.62 9.86 28.05
CA HIS A 244 -39.99 10.31 28.30
C HIS A 244 -40.15 11.84 28.26
N MET A 245 -41.40 12.30 28.17
CA MET A 245 -41.74 13.73 28.29
C MET A 245 -41.38 14.23 29.69
N GLY A 246 -40.72 15.37 29.77
CA GLY A 246 -40.23 15.95 31.03
C GLY A 246 -38.78 15.66 31.31
N GLY A 247 -38.13 14.73 30.58
CA GLY A 247 -36.71 14.50 30.69
C GLY A 247 -35.89 15.66 30.13
N LEU A 248 -34.70 15.87 30.74
CA LEU A 248 -33.69 16.82 30.28
C LEU A 248 -32.89 16.24 29.13
N SER A 249 -32.11 17.03 28.47
CA SER A 249 -31.29 16.53 27.33
C SER A 249 -30.04 17.35 27.08
N GLY A 250 -28.98 16.65 26.72
CA GLY A 250 -27.76 17.22 26.15
C GLY A 250 -27.59 16.86 24.69
N THR A 251 -26.77 17.61 23.99
CA THR A 251 -26.46 17.36 22.56
C THR A 251 -24.97 17.42 22.30
N THR A 252 -24.53 16.64 21.31
CA THR A 252 -23.14 16.68 20.80
C THR A 252 -23.13 16.65 19.28
N LYS A 253 -22.04 17.14 18.69
CA LYS A 253 -21.80 17.12 17.23
C LYS A 253 -20.80 16.03 16.89
N VAL A 254 -21.09 15.30 15.82
CA VAL A 254 -20.21 14.26 15.26
C VAL A 254 -19.94 14.60 13.81
N THR A 255 -18.67 14.79 13.48
CA THR A 255 -18.22 14.93 12.10
C THR A 255 -17.76 13.57 11.61
N ILE A 256 -18.38 13.08 10.55
CA ILE A 256 -18.07 11.78 9.95
C ILE A 256 -17.53 12.02 8.55
N THR A 257 -16.28 11.59 8.32
CA THR A 257 -15.61 11.66 7.03
C THR A 257 -15.65 10.29 6.36
N LEU A 258 -16.05 10.25 5.09
CA LEU A 258 -15.94 9.04 4.30
C LEU A 258 -14.47 8.82 3.92
N THR A 259 -13.96 7.64 4.17
CA THR A 259 -12.66 7.22 3.66
C THR A 259 -12.82 6.58 2.30
N ASP A 260 -11.84 6.83 1.48
CA ASP A 260 -11.77 6.38 0.10
C ASP A 260 -11.69 4.86 -0.02
N VAL A 261 -12.37 4.34 -1.03
CA VAL A 261 -12.30 2.94 -1.46
C VAL A 261 -12.18 2.93 -2.96
N ASN A 262 -11.28 2.12 -3.51
CA ASN A 262 -11.16 2.01 -4.96
C ASN A 262 -12.43 1.41 -5.57
N ASP A 263 -13.37 2.27 -5.92
CA ASP A 263 -14.64 1.90 -6.56
C ASP A 263 -14.86 2.60 -7.91
N ASN A 264 -13.93 3.44 -8.32
CA ASN A 264 -13.93 4.16 -9.58
C ASN A 264 -12.79 3.68 -10.50
N PRO A 265 -13.08 3.35 -11.76
CA PRO A 265 -12.03 3.06 -12.73
C PRO A 265 -11.41 4.35 -13.28
N PRO A 266 -10.12 4.34 -13.62
CA PRO A 266 -9.49 5.45 -14.35
C PRO A 266 -10.16 5.64 -15.70
N LYS A 267 -10.30 6.89 -16.17
CA LYS A 267 -10.90 7.26 -17.44
C LYS A 267 -10.05 8.25 -18.21
N PHE A 268 -9.82 7.96 -19.47
CA PHE A 268 -9.19 8.92 -20.36
C PHE A 268 -10.18 10.02 -20.75
N PRO A 269 -9.79 11.32 -20.63
CA PRO A 269 -10.64 12.43 -21.02
C PRO A 269 -10.84 12.55 -22.53
N GLN A 270 -10.01 11.86 -23.32
CA GLN A 270 -10.04 11.88 -24.77
C GLN A 270 -10.01 10.45 -25.31
N SER A 271 -10.66 10.22 -26.43
CA SER A 271 -10.67 8.90 -27.10
C SER A 271 -9.43 8.66 -27.97
N VAL A 272 -8.73 9.72 -28.35
CA VAL A 272 -7.54 9.67 -29.20
C VAL A 272 -6.56 10.76 -28.79
N TYR A 273 -5.30 10.37 -28.58
CA TYR A 273 -4.16 11.27 -28.45
C TYR A 273 -3.40 11.31 -29.77
N GLN A 274 -2.90 12.48 -30.14
CA GLN A 274 -2.04 12.68 -31.33
C GLN A 274 -0.69 13.19 -30.82
N MET A 275 0.36 12.56 -31.32
CA MET A 275 1.74 12.86 -30.99
C MET A 275 2.56 12.83 -32.26
N SER A 276 3.74 13.39 -32.24
CA SER A 276 4.71 13.27 -33.31
C SER A 276 6.09 12.95 -32.78
N VAL A 277 6.89 12.32 -33.59
CA VAL A 277 8.28 11.99 -33.29
C VAL A 277 9.10 12.16 -34.55
N SER A 278 10.22 12.85 -34.47
CA SER A 278 11.16 12.91 -35.57
C SER A 278 11.85 11.57 -35.75
N GLU A 279 12.09 11.15 -36.97
CA GLU A 279 12.89 9.93 -37.19
C GLU A 279 14.34 10.09 -36.76
N ALA A 280 14.85 11.32 -36.67
CA ALA A 280 16.17 11.61 -36.08
C ALA A 280 16.20 11.46 -34.58
N ALA A 281 15.04 11.20 -33.89
CA ALA A 281 14.96 11.02 -32.47
C ALA A 281 15.71 9.74 -32.01
N VAL A 282 16.31 9.83 -30.85
CA VAL A 282 17.08 8.71 -30.31
C VAL A 282 16.22 7.83 -29.40
N PRO A 283 16.49 6.52 -29.31
CA PRO A 283 15.82 5.64 -28.34
C PRO A 283 15.92 6.18 -26.91
N GLY A 284 14.78 6.19 -26.22
CA GLY A 284 14.61 6.76 -24.88
C GLY A 284 14.03 8.18 -24.87
N GLU A 285 13.93 8.84 -26.01
CA GLU A 285 13.34 10.17 -26.12
C GLU A 285 11.84 10.14 -25.87
N GLU A 286 11.34 11.15 -25.17
CA GLU A 286 9.91 11.31 -24.88
C GLU A 286 9.17 11.79 -26.11
N VAL A 287 8.16 11.03 -26.51
CA VAL A 287 7.28 11.34 -27.67
C VAL A 287 6.06 12.13 -27.21
N GLY A 288 5.56 11.85 -26.01
CA GLY A 288 4.44 12.56 -25.44
C GLY A 288 3.86 11.86 -24.21
N ARG A 289 2.80 12.44 -23.67
CA ARG A 289 2.18 11.97 -22.44
C ARG A 289 0.69 11.72 -22.60
N VAL A 290 0.19 10.73 -21.90
CA VAL A 290 -1.24 10.42 -21.74
C VAL A 290 -1.60 10.45 -20.28
N LYS A 291 -2.81 10.91 -19.96
CA LYS A 291 -3.29 10.95 -18.58
C LYS A 291 -4.73 10.47 -18.50
N ALA A 292 -4.96 9.43 -17.73
CA ALA A 292 -6.28 9.05 -17.26
C ALA A 292 -6.59 9.79 -15.95
N LYS A 293 -7.84 10.07 -15.70
CA LYS A 293 -8.33 10.64 -14.45
C LYS A 293 -8.99 9.55 -13.63
N ASP A 294 -8.59 9.44 -12.40
CA ASP A 294 -9.21 8.61 -11.40
C ASP A 294 -9.75 9.51 -10.29
N PRO A 295 -11.04 9.40 -9.90
CA PRO A 295 -11.59 10.20 -8.81
C PRO A 295 -11.13 9.77 -7.42
N ASP A 296 -10.65 8.51 -7.29
CA ASP A 296 -10.19 7.97 -6.02
C ASP A 296 -8.89 8.65 -5.58
N ILE A 297 -8.58 8.61 -4.30
CA ILE A 297 -7.44 9.32 -3.73
C ILE A 297 -6.38 8.36 -3.16
N GLY A 298 -5.17 8.91 -2.98
CA GLY A 298 -4.05 8.16 -2.41
C GLY A 298 -3.69 6.93 -3.24
N GLU A 299 -3.55 5.78 -2.59
CA GLU A 299 -3.18 4.52 -3.26
C GLU A 299 -4.28 3.98 -4.19
N ASN A 300 -5.54 4.31 -3.92
CA ASN A 300 -6.68 3.86 -4.71
C ASN A 300 -6.75 4.54 -6.08
N GLY A 301 -6.34 5.80 -6.16
CA GLY A 301 -6.27 6.55 -7.41
C GLY A 301 -4.97 6.36 -8.21
N LEU A 302 -4.06 5.47 -7.76
CA LEU A 302 -2.83 5.20 -8.50
C LEU A 302 -3.11 4.42 -9.78
N VAL A 303 -2.63 4.98 -10.89
CA VAL A 303 -2.83 4.43 -12.23
C VAL A 303 -1.49 4.00 -12.82
N THR A 304 -1.48 2.83 -13.47
CA THR A 304 -0.37 2.35 -14.29
C THR A 304 -0.77 2.33 -15.76
N TYR A 305 0.21 2.57 -16.62
CA TYR A 305 0.00 2.62 -18.07
C TYR A 305 0.78 1.52 -18.78
N ASN A 306 0.12 0.85 -19.73
CA ASN A 306 0.73 -0.19 -20.56
C ASN A 306 0.26 -0.05 -22.02
N ILE A 307 1.15 -0.39 -22.96
CA ILE A 307 0.76 -0.57 -24.36
C ILE A 307 0.24 -2.02 -24.49
N VAL A 308 -1.03 -2.16 -24.83
CA VAL A 308 -1.69 -3.48 -24.91
C VAL A 308 -1.86 -3.99 -26.33
N ASP A 309 -1.84 -3.09 -27.33
CA ASP A 309 -2.03 -3.43 -28.74
C ASP A 309 -1.49 -2.30 -29.61
N GLY A 310 -1.35 -2.56 -30.89
CA GLY A 310 -0.99 -1.57 -31.90
C GLY A 310 0.23 -1.96 -32.73
N ASP A 311 0.32 -1.37 -33.89
CA ASP A 311 1.38 -1.63 -34.89
C ASP A 311 2.73 -0.97 -34.53
N GLY A 312 2.75 -0.18 -33.46
CA GLY A 312 3.96 0.47 -32.91
C GLY A 312 4.50 -0.17 -31.60
N ILE A 313 3.94 -1.29 -31.14
CA ILE A 313 4.30 -1.91 -29.84
C ILE A 313 5.80 -2.27 -29.73
N GLU A 314 6.45 -2.57 -30.86
CA GLU A 314 7.87 -2.86 -30.90
C GLU A 314 8.76 -1.60 -30.97
N MET A 315 8.18 -0.48 -31.39
CA MET A 315 8.91 0.77 -31.64
C MET A 315 8.83 1.73 -30.47
N PHE A 316 7.77 1.63 -29.66
CA PHE A 316 7.52 2.52 -28.54
C PHE A 316 7.36 1.74 -27.24
N GLU A 317 7.63 2.41 -26.13
CA GLU A 317 7.35 1.94 -24.78
C GLU A 317 6.62 3.03 -23.99
N ILE A 318 5.94 2.64 -22.92
CA ILE A 318 5.30 3.56 -22.01
C ILE A 318 5.77 3.29 -20.59
N THR A 319 6.08 4.35 -19.88
CA THR A 319 6.45 4.29 -18.46
C THR A 319 5.49 5.15 -17.65
N THR A 320 5.11 4.70 -16.45
CA THR A 320 4.28 5.50 -15.57
C THR A 320 5.17 6.46 -14.77
N ASP A 321 4.88 7.74 -14.89
CA ASP A 321 5.41 8.78 -14.02
C ASP A 321 4.51 8.87 -12.79
N TYR A 322 4.99 8.38 -11.65
CA TYR A 322 4.21 8.30 -10.42
C TYR A 322 4.01 9.65 -9.73
N GLU A 323 4.84 10.66 -10.04
CA GLU A 323 4.68 12.00 -9.47
C GLU A 323 3.53 12.77 -10.16
N THR A 324 3.47 12.66 -11.49
CA THR A 324 2.44 13.35 -12.29
C THR A 324 1.22 12.48 -12.59
N GLN A 325 1.31 11.17 -12.30
CA GLN A 325 0.31 10.15 -12.66
C GLN A 325 0.01 10.16 -14.16
N GLU A 326 1.07 10.22 -14.97
CA GLU A 326 0.99 10.24 -16.44
C GLU A 326 1.73 9.05 -17.04
N GLY A 327 1.21 8.56 -18.16
CA GLY A 327 1.91 7.60 -19.00
C GLY A 327 2.81 8.34 -19.98
N VAL A 328 4.12 8.17 -19.85
CA VAL A 328 5.13 8.77 -20.72
C VAL A 328 5.47 7.81 -21.84
N VAL A 329 5.07 8.16 -23.06
CA VAL A 329 5.40 7.39 -24.27
C VAL A 329 6.79 7.78 -24.73
N LYS A 330 7.65 6.78 -24.89
CA LYS A 330 9.06 6.94 -25.31
C LYS A 330 9.35 6.12 -26.55
N LEU A 331 10.29 6.61 -27.32
CA LEU A 331 10.82 5.87 -28.44
C LEU A 331 11.70 4.71 -27.93
N LYS A 332 11.41 3.48 -28.33
CA LYS A 332 12.16 2.28 -27.96
C LYS A 332 13.17 1.86 -29.02
N LYS A 333 12.80 2.00 -30.28
CA LYS A 333 13.63 1.71 -31.44
C LYS A 333 13.53 2.87 -32.42
N PRO A 334 14.58 3.14 -33.19
CA PRO A 334 14.53 4.17 -34.21
C PRO A 334 13.35 3.95 -35.18
N VAL A 335 12.70 5.00 -35.55
CA VAL A 335 11.65 5.03 -36.57
C VAL A 335 12.22 5.62 -37.83
N ASP A 336 11.60 5.34 -38.94
CA ASP A 336 12.06 5.67 -40.29
C ASP A 336 10.81 6.08 -41.07
N PHE A 337 10.78 7.33 -41.49
CA PHE A 337 9.65 7.97 -42.19
C PHE A 337 9.39 7.36 -43.55
N GLU A 338 10.46 6.95 -44.26
CA GLU A 338 10.37 6.34 -45.58
C GLU A 338 9.77 4.95 -45.52
N THR A 339 10.01 4.25 -44.41
CA THR A 339 9.44 2.92 -44.17
C THR A 339 8.02 3.02 -43.62
N LYS A 340 7.77 3.92 -42.66
CA LYS A 340 6.44 4.03 -42.05
C LYS A 340 6.17 5.38 -41.39
N ARG A 341 5.22 6.12 -41.96
CA ARG A 341 4.89 7.52 -41.62
C ARG A 341 4.04 7.70 -40.36
N ALA A 342 3.43 6.66 -39.85
CA ALA A 342 2.59 6.76 -38.66
C ALA A 342 2.41 5.41 -37.97
N TYR A 343 2.25 5.47 -36.68
CA TYR A 343 1.96 4.33 -35.81
C TYR A 343 0.70 4.57 -35.03
N SER A 344 0.05 3.50 -34.62
CA SER A 344 -1.12 3.52 -33.74
C SER A 344 -0.87 2.57 -32.56
N LEU A 345 -1.00 3.09 -31.37
CA LEU A 345 -0.89 2.31 -30.12
C LEU A 345 -2.24 2.29 -29.43
N LYS A 346 -2.55 1.19 -28.76
CA LYS A 346 -3.63 1.10 -27.80
C LYS A 346 -3.03 1.07 -26.40
N VAL A 347 -3.24 2.16 -25.66
CA VAL A 347 -2.73 2.33 -24.30
C VAL A 347 -3.85 2.03 -23.33
N GLU A 348 -3.57 1.19 -22.34
CA GLU A 348 -4.42 0.86 -21.20
C GLU A 348 -3.92 1.61 -19.97
N ALA A 349 -4.84 2.25 -19.25
CA ALA A 349 -4.67 2.78 -17.91
C ALA A 349 -5.40 1.86 -16.95
N ALA A 350 -4.77 1.40 -15.89
CA ALA A 350 -5.34 0.47 -14.91
C ALA A 350 -4.96 0.86 -13.49
N ASN A 351 -5.88 0.68 -12.54
CA ASN A 351 -5.58 0.85 -11.12
C ASN A 351 -4.52 -0.16 -10.67
N VAL A 352 -3.65 0.29 -9.78
CA VAL A 352 -2.59 -0.54 -9.17
C VAL A 352 -3.18 -1.48 -8.12
N HIS A 353 -4.09 -0.96 -7.31
CA HIS A 353 -4.74 -1.67 -6.22
C HIS A 353 -6.23 -1.78 -6.49
N ILE A 354 -6.78 -2.98 -6.43
CA ILE A 354 -8.21 -3.23 -6.61
C ILE A 354 -8.72 -3.95 -5.36
N ASP A 355 -9.72 -3.36 -4.68
CA ASP A 355 -10.37 -4.06 -3.57
C ASP A 355 -11.15 -5.27 -4.12
N PRO A 356 -10.88 -6.48 -3.62
CA PRO A 356 -11.58 -7.70 -4.06
C PRO A 356 -13.12 -7.62 -3.99
N LYS A 357 -13.66 -6.77 -3.12
CA LYS A 357 -15.11 -6.58 -2.97
C LYS A 357 -15.74 -5.91 -4.19
N PHE A 358 -14.96 -5.10 -4.92
CA PHE A 358 -15.46 -4.31 -6.05
C PHE A 358 -15.08 -4.87 -7.42
N ILE A 359 -14.29 -5.93 -7.48
CA ILE A 359 -13.91 -6.59 -8.76
C ILE A 359 -15.12 -6.91 -9.65
N SER A 360 -16.28 -7.20 -9.04
CA SER A 360 -17.51 -7.48 -9.77
C SER A 360 -18.15 -6.25 -10.42
N ASN A 361 -17.74 -5.03 -10.05
CA ASN A 361 -18.32 -3.77 -10.53
C ASN A 361 -17.82 -3.36 -11.92
N GLY A 362 -16.80 -4.03 -12.42
CA GLY A 362 -16.27 -3.82 -13.79
C GLY A 362 -14.74 -3.85 -13.86
N PRO A 363 -14.22 -3.68 -15.07
CA PRO A 363 -12.78 -3.58 -15.23
C PRO A 363 -12.31 -2.22 -14.69
N PHE A 364 -11.43 -2.26 -13.70
CA PHE A 364 -10.75 -1.06 -13.17
C PHE A 364 -9.64 -0.61 -14.11
N LYS A 365 -10.03 -0.34 -15.36
CA LYS A 365 -9.14 0.05 -16.45
C LYS A 365 -9.90 0.72 -17.58
N ASP A 366 -9.21 1.54 -18.34
CA ASP A 366 -9.70 2.17 -19.56
C ASP A 366 -8.64 2.11 -20.64
N THR A 367 -9.02 2.27 -21.89
CA THR A 367 -8.11 2.21 -23.04
C THR A 367 -8.31 3.37 -23.97
N VAL A 368 -7.20 3.86 -24.51
CA VAL A 368 -7.19 4.97 -25.47
C VAL A 368 -6.32 4.63 -26.67
N THR A 369 -6.61 5.24 -27.82
CA THR A 369 -5.77 5.16 -29.00
C THR A 369 -4.78 6.33 -29.03
N VAL A 370 -3.49 6.03 -29.17
CA VAL A 370 -2.43 7.03 -29.39
C VAL A 370 -1.94 6.90 -30.82
N LYS A 371 -2.08 7.96 -31.61
CA LYS A 371 -1.57 8.05 -32.98
C LYS A 371 -0.28 8.86 -32.97
N ILE A 372 0.79 8.28 -33.48
CA ILE A 372 2.11 8.89 -33.54
C ILE A 372 2.46 9.08 -35.01
N ALA A 373 2.61 10.34 -35.44
CA ALA A 373 3.14 10.68 -36.76
C ALA A 373 4.67 10.69 -36.71
N VAL A 374 5.32 10.08 -37.67
CA VAL A 374 6.76 10.22 -37.84
C VAL A 374 6.99 11.49 -38.66
N GLU A 375 7.87 12.34 -38.19
CA GLU A 375 8.28 13.57 -38.89
C GLU A 375 9.58 13.29 -39.63
N ASP A 376 9.57 13.63 -40.91
CA ASP A 376 10.70 13.53 -41.85
C ASP A 376 11.86 14.40 -41.34
N ALA A 377 13.06 13.89 -41.37
CA ALA A 377 14.28 14.60 -41.03
C ALA A 377 15.35 14.29 -42.10
N ASP A 378 16.03 15.31 -42.56
CA ASP A 378 17.10 15.22 -43.56
C ASP A 378 18.19 14.24 -43.12
N GLU A 379 18.29 13.08 -43.77
CA GLU A 379 19.15 11.96 -43.40
C GLU A 379 20.41 11.86 -44.23
N PRO A 380 21.53 11.38 -43.71
CA PRO A 380 22.73 11.17 -44.49
C PRO A 380 22.56 10.02 -45.48
N PRO A 381 23.27 10.08 -46.62
CA PRO A 381 23.27 9.02 -47.63
C PRO A 381 23.53 7.66 -47.02
N MET A 382 22.78 6.65 -47.38
CA MET A 382 22.89 5.30 -46.84
C MET A 382 23.62 4.38 -47.82
N PHE A 383 24.71 3.77 -47.38
CA PHE A 383 25.41 2.76 -48.15
C PHE A 383 24.57 1.48 -48.28
N LEU A 384 24.60 0.83 -49.44
CA LEU A 384 23.86 -0.41 -49.69
C LEU A 384 24.36 -1.60 -48.83
N ALA A 385 25.54 -1.49 -48.24
CA ALA A 385 26.09 -2.49 -47.35
C ALA A 385 26.78 -1.79 -46.17
N PRO A 386 26.73 -2.39 -44.95
CA PRO A 386 27.35 -1.82 -43.75
C PRO A 386 28.89 -1.86 -43.82
N SER A 387 29.46 -2.65 -44.71
CA SER A 387 30.88 -2.73 -44.98
C SER A 387 31.08 -3.32 -46.36
N TYR A 388 32.19 -3.02 -46.95
CA TYR A 388 32.60 -3.62 -48.24
C TYR A 388 33.90 -4.38 -48.02
N ILE A 389 34.00 -5.53 -48.70
CA ILE A 389 35.23 -6.32 -48.76
C ILE A 389 35.54 -6.47 -50.25
N HIS A 390 36.69 -5.98 -50.61
CA HIS A 390 37.22 -6.11 -51.98
C HIS A 390 38.54 -6.82 -51.96
N GLU A 391 38.89 -7.40 -53.08
CA GLU A 391 40.15 -8.15 -53.22
C GLU A 391 40.92 -7.55 -54.40
N VAL A 392 42.21 -7.45 -54.25
CA VAL A 392 43.11 -7.01 -55.31
C VAL A 392 44.42 -7.79 -55.16
N GLN A 393 44.98 -8.23 -56.27
CA GLN A 393 46.31 -8.88 -56.22
C GLN A 393 47.37 -7.86 -55.82
N GLU A 394 48.31 -8.27 -55.01
CA GLU A 394 49.52 -7.49 -54.84
C GLU A 394 50.24 -7.34 -56.20
N ASN A 395 51.17 -6.43 -56.28
CA ASN A 395 51.89 -6.13 -57.52
C ASN A 395 50.97 -5.61 -58.67
N ALA A 396 49.68 -5.38 -58.41
CA ALA A 396 48.77 -4.82 -59.41
C ALA A 396 49.21 -3.42 -59.85
N ALA A 397 49.08 -3.13 -61.14
CA ALA A 397 49.43 -1.83 -61.68
C ALA A 397 48.58 -0.68 -61.12
N ALA A 398 49.16 0.51 -61.02
CA ALA A 398 48.41 1.71 -60.63
C ALA A 398 47.23 1.94 -61.60
N GLY A 399 46.03 2.30 -61.04
CA GLY A 399 44.79 2.46 -61.80
C GLY A 399 43.92 1.20 -61.89
N THR A 400 44.38 0.06 -61.34
CA THR A 400 43.59 -1.17 -61.28
C THR A 400 42.35 -0.94 -60.44
N VAL A 401 41.18 -1.36 -60.94
CA VAL A 401 39.90 -1.29 -60.21
C VAL A 401 39.88 -2.33 -59.11
N VAL A 402 39.74 -1.90 -57.86
CA VAL A 402 39.64 -2.73 -56.66
C VAL A 402 38.20 -3.15 -56.40
N GLY A 403 37.29 -2.21 -56.47
CA GLY A 403 35.88 -2.44 -56.23
C GLY A 403 35.05 -1.18 -56.32
N ARG A 404 33.80 -1.26 -55.90
CA ARG A 404 32.87 -0.14 -55.94
C ARG A 404 32.08 -0.08 -54.63
N VAL A 405 31.93 1.10 -54.08
CA VAL A 405 30.94 1.38 -53.04
C VAL A 405 29.72 2.07 -53.66
N HIS A 406 28.56 1.86 -53.06
CA HIS A 406 27.34 2.49 -53.56
C HIS A 406 26.49 2.94 -52.37
N ALA A 407 26.11 4.20 -52.38
CA ALA A 407 25.19 4.78 -51.42
C ALA A 407 23.96 5.33 -52.14
N LYS A 408 22.88 5.42 -51.44
CA LYS A 408 21.62 5.99 -51.85
C LYS A 408 21.18 7.01 -50.82
N ASP A 409 20.62 8.12 -51.24
CA ASP A 409 19.92 9.05 -50.39
C ASP A 409 18.54 8.47 -50.04
N PRO A 410 18.19 8.33 -48.76
CA PRO A 410 16.89 7.80 -48.37
C PRO A 410 15.76 8.80 -48.57
N ASP A 411 15.99 10.12 -48.31
CA ASP A 411 14.94 11.11 -48.16
C ASP A 411 14.31 11.54 -49.44
N ALA A 412 15.11 11.82 -50.36
CA ALA A 412 14.57 12.53 -51.45
C ALA A 412 14.62 11.81 -52.77
N ALA A 413 13.92 12.31 -53.60
CA ALA A 413 14.00 12.05 -54.99
C ALA A 413 15.43 12.32 -55.50
N ASN A 414 16.42 11.51 -55.14
CA ASN A 414 17.76 11.42 -55.67
C ASN A 414 18.66 12.66 -55.50
N SER A 415 18.94 13.06 -54.27
CA SER A 415 20.06 13.99 -54.04
C SER A 415 21.36 13.38 -54.54
N PRO A 416 22.10 14.10 -55.44
CA PRO A 416 23.31 13.53 -55.99
C PRO A 416 24.40 13.43 -54.92
N ILE A 417 24.97 12.22 -54.84
CA ILE A 417 25.97 11.84 -53.82
C ILE A 417 27.37 11.97 -54.41
N ARG A 418 28.29 12.42 -53.60
CA ARG A 418 29.72 12.47 -53.88
C ARG A 418 30.54 11.62 -52.96
N TYR A 419 31.39 10.78 -53.52
CA TYR A 419 32.24 9.86 -52.74
C TYR A 419 33.66 10.44 -52.52
N SER A 420 34.24 10.17 -51.34
CA SER A 420 35.61 10.52 -51.03
C SER A 420 36.20 9.52 -50.05
N ILE A 421 37.52 9.32 -50.10
CA ILE A 421 38.24 8.48 -49.13
C ILE A 421 38.63 9.34 -47.94
N ASP A 422 38.41 8.82 -46.73
CA ASP A 422 38.95 9.38 -45.52
C ASP A 422 40.48 9.21 -45.49
N ARG A 423 41.18 10.32 -45.69
CA ARG A 423 42.62 10.35 -45.80
C ARG A 423 43.35 9.99 -44.52
N HIS A 424 42.68 10.00 -43.37
CA HIS A 424 43.26 9.49 -42.14
C HIS A 424 43.36 7.97 -42.12
N THR A 425 42.58 7.27 -42.94
CA THR A 425 42.61 5.82 -43.09
C THR A 425 43.46 5.34 -44.25
N ASP A 426 43.89 6.25 -45.13
CA ASP A 426 44.75 5.98 -46.29
C ASP A 426 45.85 7.06 -46.38
N LEU A 427 46.71 7.10 -45.33
CA LEU A 427 47.77 8.09 -45.22
C LEU A 427 48.77 8.00 -46.38
N ASP A 428 49.11 6.78 -46.79
CA ASP A 428 50.05 6.49 -47.85
C ASP A 428 49.45 6.61 -49.25
N ARG A 429 48.17 6.93 -49.29
CA ARG A 429 47.41 7.13 -50.55
C ARG A 429 47.50 5.94 -51.50
N PHE A 430 47.27 4.75 -50.99
CA PHE A 430 47.24 3.53 -51.78
C PHE A 430 46.08 3.53 -52.77
N PHE A 431 44.97 4.29 -52.44
CA PHE A 431 43.74 4.25 -53.20
C PHE A 431 43.24 5.64 -53.58
N THR A 432 42.50 5.66 -54.69
CA THR A 432 41.67 6.80 -55.12
C THR A 432 40.26 6.30 -55.37
N ILE A 433 39.29 7.18 -55.23
CA ILE A 433 37.87 6.89 -55.52
C ILE A 433 37.33 7.88 -56.58
N ASN A 434 36.54 7.38 -57.48
CA ASN A 434 35.80 8.25 -58.38
C ASN A 434 34.65 8.89 -57.61
N PRO A 435 34.58 10.23 -57.54
CA PRO A 435 33.59 10.93 -56.73
C PRO A 435 32.13 10.76 -57.19
N GLU A 436 31.86 10.38 -58.45
CA GLU A 436 30.52 10.27 -59.01
C GLU A 436 29.97 8.86 -58.99
N ASP A 437 30.82 7.85 -59.21
CA ASP A 437 30.37 6.48 -59.38
C ASP A 437 30.85 5.52 -58.29
N GLY A 438 31.76 5.97 -57.39
CA GLY A 438 32.23 5.20 -56.22
C GLY A 438 33.21 4.07 -56.56
N PHE A 439 33.80 4.04 -57.74
CA PHE A 439 34.87 3.05 -58.06
C PHE A 439 36.18 3.40 -57.36
N ILE A 440 36.72 2.42 -56.62
CA ILE A 440 38.00 2.50 -55.95
C ILE A 440 39.10 1.88 -56.83
N LYS A 441 40.20 2.59 -56.99
CA LYS A 441 41.35 2.17 -57.80
C LYS A 441 42.66 2.28 -57.01
N THR A 442 43.64 1.41 -57.36
CA THR A 442 45.01 1.52 -56.83
C THR A 442 45.69 2.77 -57.38
N THR A 443 46.59 3.36 -56.60
CA THR A 443 47.45 4.48 -57.03
C THR A 443 48.90 4.04 -57.20
N LYS A 444 49.30 2.94 -56.54
CA LYS A 444 50.64 2.35 -56.56
C LYS A 444 50.53 0.85 -56.34
N PRO A 445 51.57 0.08 -56.65
CA PRO A 445 51.60 -1.36 -56.32
C PRO A 445 51.45 -1.59 -54.80
N LEU A 446 50.84 -2.69 -54.45
CA LEU A 446 50.60 -3.17 -53.08
C LEU A 446 51.51 -4.35 -52.80
N ASP A 447 51.86 -4.58 -51.53
CA ASP A 447 52.70 -5.62 -51.04
C ASP A 447 51.97 -6.29 -49.85
N ARG A 448 51.61 -7.58 -50.00
CA ARG A 448 50.83 -8.30 -49.01
C ARG A 448 51.65 -8.61 -47.78
N GLU A 449 52.96 -8.87 -47.99
CA GLU A 449 53.89 -9.19 -46.90
C GLU A 449 54.12 -7.99 -45.98
N GLU A 450 54.00 -6.76 -46.54
CA GLU A 450 53.99 -5.56 -45.71
C GLU A 450 52.62 -5.37 -45.07
N THR A 451 51.53 -5.60 -45.81
CA THR A 451 50.20 -5.41 -45.31
C THR A 451 49.17 -6.26 -46.07
N ALA A 452 48.70 -7.34 -45.47
CA ALA A 452 47.72 -8.26 -46.06
C ALA A 452 46.30 -7.69 -46.17
N TRP A 453 45.99 -6.73 -45.36
CA TRP A 453 44.70 -6.03 -45.37
C TRP A 453 44.88 -4.54 -45.21
N LEU A 454 44.28 -3.80 -46.09
CA LEU A 454 44.18 -2.35 -45.97
C LEU A 454 42.72 -1.96 -45.69
N ASN A 455 42.53 -1.28 -44.57
CA ASN A 455 41.21 -0.83 -44.13
C ASN A 455 41.12 0.65 -44.36
N ILE A 456 40.28 1.05 -45.33
CA ILE A 456 39.99 2.44 -45.62
C ILE A 456 38.54 2.76 -45.26
N SER A 457 38.27 4.00 -45.08
CA SER A 457 36.89 4.48 -44.93
C SER A 457 36.53 5.37 -46.09
N VAL A 458 35.34 5.21 -46.56
CA VAL A 458 34.78 6.06 -47.65
C VAL A 458 33.61 6.88 -47.11
N PHE A 459 33.62 8.16 -47.39
CA PHE A 459 32.51 9.05 -47.17
C PHE A 459 31.63 9.13 -48.43
N ALA A 460 30.34 9.14 -48.18
CA ALA A 460 29.33 9.55 -49.14
C ALA A 460 28.64 10.79 -48.57
N ALA A 461 28.66 11.90 -49.27
CA ALA A 461 28.04 13.15 -48.85
C ALA A 461 27.14 13.69 -49.92
N GLU A 462 26.09 14.37 -49.54
CA GLU A 462 25.24 15.09 -50.49
C GLU A 462 25.97 16.28 -51.09
N ILE A 463 25.74 16.52 -52.35
CA ILE A 463 26.37 17.66 -53.04
C ILE A 463 25.85 18.99 -52.47
N HIS A 464 24.54 19.04 -52.14
CA HIS A 464 23.89 20.24 -51.70
C HIS A 464 23.94 20.47 -50.19
N ASN A 465 24.03 19.39 -49.39
CA ASN A 465 24.17 19.45 -47.94
C ASN A 465 25.35 18.59 -47.46
N ARG A 466 26.54 19.18 -47.43
CA ARG A 466 27.78 18.47 -47.05
C ARG A 466 27.85 18.05 -45.58
N HIS A 467 26.90 18.50 -44.75
CA HIS A 467 26.80 18.04 -43.36
C HIS A 467 26.13 16.68 -43.29
N GLN A 468 25.34 16.31 -44.28
CA GLN A 468 24.76 15.00 -44.46
C GLN A 468 25.78 14.10 -45.15
N GLU A 469 26.55 13.41 -44.36
CA GLU A 469 27.58 12.48 -44.83
C GLU A 469 27.51 11.14 -44.07
N ALA A 470 27.69 10.08 -44.78
CA ALA A 470 27.84 8.75 -44.23
C ALA A 470 29.24 8.21 -44.47
N LYS A 471 29.69 7.36 -43.59
CA LYS A 471 31.00 6.72 -43.63
C LYS A 471 30.84 5.21 -43.63
N VAL A 472 31.53 4.55 -44.54
CA VAL A 472 31.56 3.08 -44.64
C VAL A 472 32.99 2.56 -44.58
N PRO A 473 33.25 1.50 -43.80
CA PRO A 473 34.53 0.79 -43.82
C PRO A 473 34.62 -0.08 -45.07
N VAL A 474 35.76 -0.02 -45.72
CA VAL A 474 36.12 -0.84 -46.89
C VAL A 474 37.38 -1.59 -46.53
N ALA A 475 37.26 -2.89 -46.39
CA ALA A 475 38.38 -3.77 -46.18
C ALA A 475 38.87 -4.27 -47.53
N ILE A 476 40.11 -4.05 -47.82
CA ILE A 476 40.73 -4.47 -49.08
C ILE A 476 41.74 -5.54 -48.75
N LYS A 477 41.41 -6.77 -49.13
CA LYS A 477 42.30 -7.91 -49.00
C LYS A 477 43.28 -7.90 -50.16
N ILE A 478 44.54 -7.90 -49.84
CA ILE A 478 45.61 -8.06 -50.83
C ILE A 478 45.81 -9.55 -51.03
N LEU A 479 45.56 -9.99 -52.24
CA LEU A 479 45.71 -11.38 -52.64
C LEU A 479 47.20 -11.64 -52.94
N ASP A 480 47.65 -12.71 -52.41
CA ASP A 480 49.00 -13.20 -52.46
C ASP A 480 49.44 -13.61 -53.85
N VAL A 481 50.68 -13.34 -54.16
CA VAL A 481 51.40 -13.87 -55.27
C VAL A 481 52.69 -14.47 -54.71
N ASN A 482 52.86 -15.78 -54.83
CA ASN A 482 54.00 -16.52 -54.28
C ASN A 482 55.36 -15.95 -54.75
N ASP A 483 55.89 -15.00 -54.00
CA ASP A 483 57.14 -14.31 -54.27
C ASP A 483 58.12 -14.33 -53.08
N ASN A 484 57.72 -14.98 -51.97
CA ASN A 484 58.56 -15.14 -50.76
C ASN A 484 58.80 -16.59 -50.42
N ALA A 485 59.95 -16.87 -49.80
CA ALA A 485 60.34 -18.22 -49.35
C ALA A 485 60.13 -18.44 -47.83
N PRO A 486 59.61 -19.59 -47.39
CA PRO A 486 59.33 -19.87 -46.00
C PRO A 486 60.58 -19.81 -45.09
N LYS A 487 60.43 -19.26 -43.86
CA LYS A 487 61.45 -19.13 -42.82
C LYS A 487 60.91 -19.62 -41.48
N LEU A 488 61.68 -20.40 -40.76
CA LEU A 488 61.37 -20.73 -39.37
C LEU A 488 61.51 -19.48 -38.50
N THR A 489 60.53 -19.21 -37.71
CA THR A 489 60.59 -18.16 -36.66
C THR A 489 61.55 -18.60 -35.55
N ALA A 490 62.21 -17.65 -34.89
CA ALA A 490 63.38 -17.86 -33.99
C ALA A 490 63.17 -18.96 -32.93
N PRO A 491 64.26 -19.46 -32.32
CA PRO A 491 64.21 -20.63 -31.46
C PRO A 491 63.23 -20.48 -30.32
N HIS A 492 62.32 -21.43 -30.23
CA HIS A 492 61.30 -21.48 -29.13
C HIS A 492 61.90 -22.33 -28.00
N GLU A 493 61.96 -21.76 -26.82
CA GLU A 493 62.31 -22.44 -25.59
C GLU A 493 61.05 -22.83 -24.83
N GLY A 494 60.90 -24.14 -24.57
CA GLY A 494 59.80 -24.65 -23.76
C GLY A 494 60.34 -25.17 -22.42
N PHE A 495 59.66 -24.85 -21.36
CA PHE A 495 60.00 -25.32 -20.01
C PHE A 495 58.90 -26.24 -19.47
N ILE A 496 59.35 -27.40 -18.93
CA ILE A 496 58.45 -28.30 -18.19
C ILE A 496 58.78 -28.15 -16.72
N CYS A 497 57.81 -27.74 -15.92
CA CYS A 497 58.00 -27.73 -14.47
C CYS A 497 57.81 -29.14 -13.89
N GLU A 498 58.80 -29.62 -13.16
CA GLU A 498 58.88 -30.95 -12.55
C GLU A 498 58.01 -31.08 -11.27
N SER A 499 57.18 -30.18 -10.98
CA SER A 499 56.38 -30.17 -9.75
C SER A 499 54.90 -30.47 -10.02
N ASP A 500 54.54 -31.68 -9.86
CA ASP A 500 53.28 -32.24 -9.33
C ASP A 500 52.98 -33.62 -9.94
N GLN A 501 53.36 -34.64 -9.23
CA GLN A 501 53.13 -36.04 -9.65
C GLN A 501 51.64 -36.47 -9.62
N THR A 502 50.71 -35.55 -9.51
CA THR A 502 49.27 -35.89 -9.34
C THR A 502 48.38 -35.58 -10.53
N LYS A 503 48.91 -34.96 -11.58
CA LYS A 503 48.13 -34.75 -12.83
C LYS A 503 48.97 -35.17 -14.03
N PRO A 504 48.42 -36.03 -14.90
CA PRO A 504 49.12 -36.36 -16.14
C PRO A 504 49.26 -35.08 -16.98
N LEU A 505 50.47 -34.74 -17.36
CA LEU A 505 50.82 -33.65 -18.27
C LEU A 505 50.32 -33.91 -19.72
N SER A 506 49.64 -35.03 -19.93
CA SER A 506 49.11 -35.42 -21.23
C SER A 506 48.01 -34.44 -21.66
N ASN A 507 48.26 -33.65 -22.66
CA ASN A 507 47.40 -32.70 -23.40
C ASN A 507 47.66 -31.20 -23.20
N GLN A 508 48.75 -30.78 -22.57
CA GLN A 508 49.16 -29.38 -22.64
C GLN A 508 50.34 -29.21 -23.57
N PRO A 509 50.29 -28.29 -24.53
CA PRO A 509 51.42 -28.03 -25.40
C PRO A 509 52.57 -27.43 -24.58
N ILE A 510 53.79 -27.92 -24.80
CA ILE A 510 55.02 -27.43 -24.16
C ILE A 510 55.49 -26.17 -24.86
N VAL A 511 55.41 -26.18 -26.17
CA VAL A 511 55.81 -25.07 -27.03
C VAL A 511 55.05 -25.14 -28.35
N THR A 512 54.69 -23.99 -28.84
CA THR A 512 54.16 -23.83 -30.18
C THR A 512 55.33 -23.42 -31.08
N VAL A 513 55.51 -24.16 -32.16
CA VAL A 513 56.54 -23.85 -33.17
C VAL A 513 55.80 -23.38 -34.42
N SER A 514 56.21 -22.26 -34.94
CA SER A 514 55.66 -21.69 -36.17
C SER A 514 56.73 -21.52 -37.24
N ALA A 515 56.35 -21.73 -38.45
CA ALA A 515 57.11 -21.30 -39.61
C ALA A 515 56.42 -20.05 -40.21
N ASP A 516 57.20 -19.12 -40.58
CA ASP A 516 56.81 -17.93 -41.24
C ASP A 516 57.16 -18.02 -42.71
N ASP A 517 56.17 -18.16 -43.52
CA ASP A 517 56.29 -17.91 -44.96
C ASP A 517 55.48 -16.61 -45.18
N GLN A 518 56.11 -15.66 -45.76
CA GLN A 518 55.48 -14.38 -45.98
C GLN A 518 54.32 -14.53 -46.95
N ASP A 519 54.36 -15.57 -47.85
CA ASP A 519 53.24 -15.86 -48.74
C ASP A 519 52.09 -16.58 -48.03
N ASP A 520 50.88 -16.45 -48.54
CA ASP A 520 49.69 -17.10 -48.00
C ASP A 520 49.67 -18.59 -48.37
N THR A 521 49.05 -19.39 -47.49
CA THR A 521 48.87 -20.84 -47.70
C THR A 521 48.11 -21.20 -48.97
N ALA A 522 47.40 -20.27 -49.57
CA ALA A 522 46.72 -20.46 -50.88
C ALA A 522 47.71 -20.54 -52.03
N ASN A 523 48.81 -19.79 -51.94
CA ASN A 523 49.86 -19.70 -53.01
C ASN A 523 51.18 -20.30 -52.57
N GLY A 524 51.42 -20.53 -51.27
CA GLY A 524 52.58 -21.22 -50.72
C GLY A 524 52.31 -22.71 -50.37
N PRO A 525 53.33 -23.54 -50.24
CA PRO A 525 53.14 -24.91 -49.76
C PRO A 525 52.61 -24.89 -48.31
N ARG A 526 51.62 -25.74 -48.08
CA ARG A 526 51.16 -25.98 -46.71
C ARG A 526 52.27 -26.53 -45.88
N PHE A 527 52.64 -25.92 -44.76
CA PHE A 527 53.67 -26.36 -43.89
C PHE A 527 53.36 -27.74 -43.28
N ILE A 528 54.31 -28.64 -43.34
CA ILE A 528 54.24 -29.89 -42.65
C ILE A 528 55.40 -29.91 -41.61
N PHE A 529 55.00 -29.83 -40.36
CA PHE A 529 55.94 -29.87 -39.28
C PHE A 529 56.20 -31.30 -38.89
N SER A 530 57.51 -31.68 -38.87
CA SER A 530 57.95 -32.96 -38.41
C SER A 530 59.05 -32.83 -37.35
N LEU A 531 59.09 -33.80 -36.45
CA LEU A 531 60.21 -33.86 -35.51
C LEU A 531 61.51 -34.11 -36.23
N PRO A 532 62.64 -33.53 -35.77
CA PRO A 532 63.95 -33.83 -36.30
C PRO A 532 64.25 -35.33 -36.22
N PRO A 533 65.06 -35.88 -37.12
CA PRO A 533 65.37 -37.31 -37.14
C PRO A 533 65.88 -37.86 -35.80
N GLU A 534 66.56 -37.06 -35.01
CA GLU A 534 67.15 -37.41 -33.73
C GLU A 534 66.08 -37.71 -32.65
N ILE A 535 64.93 -37.15 -32.74
CA ILE A 535 63.86 -37.27 -31.73
C ILE A 535 62.57 -37.83 -32.28
N ILE A 536 62.48 -38.14 -33.59
CA ILE A 536 61.21 -38.61 -34.22
C ILE A 536 60.72 -39.93 -33.64
N HIS A 537 61.63 -40.75 -33.08
CA HIS A 537 61.26 -42.00 -32.44
C HIS A 537 61.14 -41.91 -30.91
N ASN A 538 61.25 -40.74 -30.32
CA ASN A 538 61.08 -40.56 -28.89
C ASN A 538 59.60 -40.50 -28.53
N PRO A 539 59.08 -41.52 -27.79
CA PRO A 539 57.66 -41.59 -27.48
C PRO A 539 57.17 -40.46 -26.57
N ASN A 540 58.06 -39.73 -25.95
CA ASN A 540 57.76 -38.65 -25.04
C ASN A 540 57.42 -37.35 -25.75
N PHE A 541 57.62 -37.26 -27.05
CA PHE A 541 57.31 -36.03 -27.80
C PHE A 541 56.39 -36.34 -28.97
N THR A 542 55.36 -35.48 -29.11
CA THR A 542 54.51 -35.49 -30.28
C THR A 542 54.35 -34.09 -30.82
N VAL A 543 54.26 -33.97 -32.13
CA VAL A 543 53.90 -32.73 -32.82
C VAL A 543 52.52 -32.91 -33.41
N ARG A 544 51.70 -31.95 -33.22
CA ARG A 544 50.37 -31.88 -33.87
C ARG A 544 50.31 -30.62 -34.72
N ASP A 545 50.14 -30.82 -35.97
CA ASP A 545 49.88 -29.76 -36.94
C ASP A 545 48.49 -29.19 -36.63
N ASN A 546 48.38 -27.88 -36.34
CA ASN A 546 47.16 -27.18 -36.06
C ASN A 546 46.44 -26.64 -37.32
N ARG A 547 47.00 -26.92 -38.49
CA ARG A 547 46.50 -26.52 -39.80
C ARG A 547 46.52 -25.00 -40.09
N ASP A 548 46.95 -24.18 -39.14
CA ASP A 548 46.99 -22.73 -39.22
C ASP A 548 48.40 -22.16 -39.10
N HIS A 549 49.37 -22.73 -39.83
CA HIS A 549 50.76 -22.29 -39.81
C HIS A 549 51.50 -22.54 -38.49
N GLU A 550 50.92 -23.27 -37.57
CA GLU A 550 51.45 -23.57 -36.25
C GLU A 550 51.41 -25.07 -35.97
N ALA A 551 52.40 -25.56 -35.22
CA ALA A 551 52.35 -26.88 -34.63
C ALA A 551 52.56 -26.80 -33.13
N TRP A 552 51.82 -27.61 -32.42
CA TRP A 552 51.93 -27.74 -30.98
C TRP A 552 52.79 -28.97 -30.63
N TRP A 553 53.76 -28.73 -29.78
CA TRP A 553 54.61 -29.82 -29.23
C TRP A 553 54.04 -30.22 -27.88
N PHE A 554 53.82 -31.51 -27.72
CA PHE A 554 53.34 -32.11 -26.51
C PHE A 554 54.36 -33.03 -25.89
N PHE A 555 54.48 -33.08 -24.59
CA PHE A 555 55.12 -34.10 -23.81
C PHE A 555 54.04 -35.09 -23.36
N ASN A 556 54.20 -36.39 -23.74
CA ASN A 556 53.20 -37.43 -23.46
C ASN A 556 53.38 -38.08 -22.11
#